data_14c01eb890871bf5c3a685e11b0e5226
#
_entry.id   14c01eb890871bf5c3a685e11b0e5226
#
_cell.length_a   1.000
_cell.length_b   1.000
_cell.length_c   1.000
_cell.angle_alpha   90.00
_cell.angle_beta   90.00
_cell.angle_gamma   90.00
#
_symmetry.space_group_name_H-M   'P 1'
#
loop_
_entity.id
_entity.type
_entity.pdbx_description
1 polymer ?
#
loop_
_entity_poly.entity_id
_entity_poly.type
_entity_poly.pdbx_seq_one_letter_code
_entity_poly.pdbx_strand_id
1 'polypeptide(L)'
;NNLNEEVGVDKIREYVYYSETHQPLLRKSGNWLMDTHNDIGYYFYYKPDEVTDLNIETVQEIVTEKAEHYVIYADTCTLPQDFMEAKNITFKKIPRDIRRF
;
A
#
# COMPACT_ATOMS: atom_id res chain seq x y z
N ASN A 1 10.88 18.52 -8.69
CA ASN A 1 10.89 17.98 -10.03
C ASN A 1 10.52 16.51 -10.03
N ASN A 2 10.16 16.02 -11.20
CA ASN A 2 9.54 14.69 -11.30
C ASN A 2 10.45 13.57 -10.88
N LEU A 3 11.72 13.69 -11.18
CA LEU A 3 12.68 12.65 -10.86
C LEU A 3 12.80 12.45 -9.35
N ASN A 4 12.82 13.54 -8.64
CA ASN A 4 12.90 13.46 -7.18
C ASN A 4 11.65 12.87 -6.57
N GLU A 5 10.51 13.15 -7.18
CA GLU A 5 9.25 12.60 -6.70
C GLU A 5 9.20 11.09 -6.87
N GLU A 6 9.68 10.60 -8.01
CA GLU A 6 9.69 9.16 -8.24
C GLU A 6 10.61 8.44 -7.25
N VAL A 7 11.78 9.02 -7.00
CA VAL A 7 12.71 8.44 -6.04
C VAL A 7 12.09 8.45 -4.65
N GLY A 8 11.38 9.53 -4.32
CA GLY A 8 10.72 9.62 -3.03
C GLY A 8 9.66 8.56 -2.84
N VAL A 9 8.86 8.28 -3.87
CA VAL A 9 7.82 7.27 -3.78
C VAL A 9 8.44 5.89 -3.55
N ASP A 10 9.48 5.56 -4.30
CA ASP A 10 10.13 4.26 -4.14
C ASP A 10 10.70 4.10 -2.74
N LYS A 11 11.29 5.16 -2.19
CA LYS A 11 11.84 5.09 -0.85
C LYS A 11 10.76 4.94 0.20
N ILE A 12 9.62 5.59 0.00
CA ILE A 12 8.49 5.45 0.92
C ILE A 12 7.98 4.01 0.88
N ARG A 13 7.86 3.43 -0.31
CA ARG A 13 7.42 2.05 -0.45
C ARG A 13 8.39 1.11 0.27
N GLU A 14 9.68 1.30 0.08
CA GLU A 14 10.69 0.47 0.74
C GLU A 14 10.61 0.61 2.25
N TYR A 15 10.46 1.83 2.73
CA TYR A 15 10.36 2.08 4.16
C TYR A 15 9.13 1.40 4.75
N VAL A 16 7.99 1.57 4.10
CA VAL A 16 6.73 1.00 4.57
C VAL A 16 6.82 -0.52 4.60
N TYR A 17 7.33 -1.12 3.53
CA TYR A 17 7.44 -2.56 3.47
C TYR A 17 8.37 -3.10 4.54
N TYR A 18 9.50 -2.43 4.73
CA TYR A 18 10.45 -2.84 5.76
C TYR A 18 9.84 -2.72 7.16
N SER A 19 9.08 -1.65 7.39
CA SER A 19 8.42 -1.47 8.68
C SER A 19 7.46 -2.61 9.00
N GLU A 20 6.81 -3.14 7.98
CA GLU A 20 5.85 -4.21 8.19
C GLU A 20 6.50 -5.59 8.28
N THR A 21 7.54 -5.82 7.50
CA THR A 21 8.07 -7.18 7.33
C THR A 21 9.49 -7.36 7.83
N HIS A 22 10.22 -6.27 8.06
CA HIS A 22 11.64 -6.27 8.35
C HIS A 22 12.45 -6.93 7.22
N GLN A 23 11.88 -6.90 6.01
CA GLN A 23 12.53 -7.43 4.83
C GLN A 23 12.70 -6.31 3.81
N PRO A 24 13.78 -6.33 3.04
CA PRO A 24 13.94 -5.33 1.99
C PRO A 24 12.93 -5.57 0.88
N LEU A 25 12.45 -4.49 0.27
CA LEU A 25 11.57 -4.60 -0.87
C LEU A 25 12.42 -4.75 -2.12
N LEU A 26 12.45 -5.96 -2.66
CA LEU A 26 13.25 -6.28 -3.84
C LEU A 26 12.47 -6.19 -5.13
N ARG A 27 11.15 -6.28 -5.02
CA ARG A 27 10.27 -6.31 -6.17
C ARG A 27 9.98 -4.90 -6.65
N LYS A 28 10.27 -4.65 -7.90
CA LYS A 28 9.91 -3.38 -8.52
C LYS A 28 8.62 -3.60 -9.29
N SER A 29 7.60 -2.84 -8.94
CA SER A 29 6.31 -3.10 -9.52
C SER A 29 5.80 -1.90 -10.29
N GLY A 30 5.06 -2.18 -11.34
CA GLY A 30 4.28 -1.17 -12.01
C GLY A 30 2.86 -1.10 -11.49
N ASN A 31 2.57 -1.80 -10.40
CA ASN A 31 1.23 -1.82 -9.85
C ASN A 31 1.29 -1.50 -8.35
N TRP A 32 0.15 -1.67 -7.68
CA TRP A 32 0.02 -1.26 -6.29
C TRP A 32 0.58 -2.27 -5.30
N LEU A 33 0.79 -3.50 -5.72
CA LEU A 33 1.30 -4.56 -4.84
C LEU A 33 2.79 -4.35 -4.60
N MET A 34 3.17 -4.21 -3.33
CA MET A 34 4.58 -4.15 -2.98
C MET A 34 5.18 -5.55 -3.05
N ASP A 35 4.64 -6.46 -2.28
CA ASP A 35 5.04 -7.86 -2.31
C ASP A 35 4.15 -8.62 -1.34
N THR A 36 4.33 -9.93 -1.28
CA THR A 36 3.66 -10.77 -0.29
C THR A 36 4.70 -11.36 0.65
N HIS A 37 4.31 -11.52 1.91
CA HIS A 37 5.20 -12.07 2.93
C HIS A 37 4.34 -12.76 3.98
N ASN A 38 4.62 -14.02 4.24
CA ASN A 38 3.88 -14.84 5.22
C ASN A 38 2.38 -14.83 4.95
N ASP A 39 2.01 -14.99 3.67
CA ASP A 39 0.62 -15.03 3.22
C ASP A 39 -0.13 -13.72 3.41
N ILE A 40 0.60 -12.62 3.55
CA ILE A 40 0.00 -11.29 3.63
C ILE A 40 0.44 -10.50 2.41
N GLY A 41 -0.53 -9.96 1.69
CA GLY A 41 -0.25 -9.09 0.55
C GLY A 41 -0.16 -7.65 1.02
N TYR A 42 0.93 -6.99 0.67
CA TYR A 42 1.17 -5.60 1.08
C TYR A 42 1.00 -4.70 -0.13
N TYR A 43 0.02 -3.80 -0.06
CA TYR A 43 -0.33 -2.91 -1.16
C TYR A 43 -0.09 -1.47 -0.76
N PHE A 44 0.36 -0.67 -1.71
CA PHE A 44 0.65 0.74 -1.49
C PHE A 44 -0.11 1.54 -2.55
N TYR A 45 -1.30 1.99 -2.19
CA TYR A 45 -2.17 2.72 -3.12
C TYR A 45 -1.89 4.20 -2.98
N TYR A 46 -0.89 4.66 -3.70
CA TYR A 46 -0.39 6.01 -3.56
C TYR A 46 -0.34 6.70 -4.91
N LYS A 47 -0.83 7.93 -4.95
CA LYS A 47 -0.72 8.80 -6.10
C LYS A 47 -0.14 10.12 -5.63
N PRO A 48 0.95 10.61 -6.23
CA PRO A 48 1.61 11.83 -5.71
C PRO A 48 0.70 13.06 -5.72
N ASP A 49 -0.16 13.17 -6.73
CA ASP A 49 -0.95 14.38 -6.93
C ASP A 49 -2.39 14.25 -6.47
N GLU A 50 -2.76 13.14 -5.87
CA GLU A 50 -4.15 12.89 -5.50
C GLU A 50 -4.24 12.21 -4.16
N VAL A 51 -5.33 12.49 -3.46
CA VAL A 51 -5.68 11.73 -2.27
C VAL A 51 -6.31 10.42 -2.74
N THR A 52 -5.80 9.31 -2.22
CA THR A 52 -6.35 8.01 -2.56
C THR A 52 -7.29 7.53 -1.47
N ASP A 53 -8.39 6.90 -1.87
CA ASP A 53 -9.39 6.39 -0.94
C ASP A 53 -9.57 4.89 -1.13
N LEU A 54 -9.48 4.15 -0.05
CA LEU A 54 -9.69 2.71 -0.07
C LEU A 54 -11.18 2.44 0.09
N ASN A 55 -11.83 2.05 -1.00
CA ASN A 55 -13.24 1.71 -1.01
C ASN A 55 -13.43 0.41 -1.79
N ILE A 56 -14.67 -0.04 -1.92
CA ILE A 56 -14.94 -1.35 -2.53
C ILE A 56 -14.42 -1.38 -3.97
N GLU A 57 -14.63 -0.31 -4.71
CA GLU A 57 -14.18 -0.26 -6.10
C GLU A 57 -12.67 -0.31 -6.21
N THR A 58 -11.98 0.47 -5.36
CA THR A 58 -10.52 0.49 -5.43
C THR A 58 -9.91 -0.81 -4.94
N VAL A 59 -10.53 -1.46 -3.96
CA VAL A 59 -10.05 -2.78 -3.55
C VAL A 59 -10.08 -3.75 -4.72
N GLN A 60 -11.17 -3.74 -5.48
CA GLN A 60 -11.27 -4.63 -6.63
C GLN A 60 -10.24 -4.32 -7.69
N GLU A 61 -9.85 -3.05 -7.80
CA GLU A 61 -8.87 -2.62 -8.78
C GLU A 61 -7.45 -2.95 -8.35
N ILE A 62 -7.10 -2.71 -7.08
CA ILE A 62 -5.72 -2.80 -6.65
C ILE A 62 -5.32 -4.19 -6.18
N VAL A 63 -6.24 -4.99 -5.66
CA VAL A 63 -5.91 -6.33 -5.17
C VAL A 63 -5.86 -7.27 -6.37
N THR A 64 -4.64 -7.59 -6.79
CA THR A 64 -4.41 -8.38 -7.99
C THR A 64 -3.97 -9.81 -7.69
N GLU A 65 -3.54 -10.09 -6.46
CA GLU A 65 -3.10 -11.42 -6.08
C GLU A 65 -3.80 -11.82 -4.79
N LYS A 66 -4.19 -13.08 -4.73
CA LYS A 66 -4.89 -13.59 -3.57
C LYS A 66 -3.91 -13.86 -2.43
N ALA A 67 -4.31 -13.50 -1.23
CA ALA A 67 -3.53 -13.76 -0.02
C ALA A 67 -4.50 -14.07 1.12
N GLU A 68 -3.99 -14.50 2.25
CA GLU A 68 -4.84 -14.75 3.41
C GLU A 68 -5.23 -13.46 4.11
N HIS A 69 -4.33 -12.48 4.08
CA HIS A 69 -4.58 -11.16 4.63
C HIS A 69 -4.05 -10.11 3.67
N TYR A 70 -4.61 -8.91 3.78
CA TYR A 70 -4.19 -7.79 2.94
C TYR A 70 -3.93 -6.59 3.83
N VAL A 71 -2.73 -6.01 3.71
CA VAL A 71 -2.41 -4.74 4.33
C VAL A 71 -2.34 -3.72 3.21
N ILE A 72 -3.21 -2.72 3.24
CA ILE A 72 -3.33 -1.77 2.14
C ILE A 72 -3.13 -0.37 2.67
N TYR A 73 -2.15 0.32 2.12
CA TYR A 73 -1.89 1.71 2.44
C TYR A 73 -2.62 2.63 1.48
N ALA A 74 -3.33 3.60 2.01
CA ALA A 74 -4.00 4.64 1.23
C ALA A 74 -4.11 5.88 2.10
N ASP A 75 -4.58 6.97 1.52
CA ASP A 75 -4.70 8.21 2.30
C ASP A 75 -5.92 8.17 3.21
N THR A 76 -7.02 7.63 2.72
CA THR A 76 -8.27 7.53 3.48
C THR A 76 -8.90 6.17 3.23
N CYS A 77 -9.88 5.84 4.04
CA CYS A 77 -10.59 4.56 3.90
C CYS A 77 -12.06 4.78 4.20
N THR A 78 -12.90 4.41 3.24
CA THR A 78 -14.36 4.45 3.40
C THR A 78 -14.96 3.05 3.35
N LEU A 79 -14.13 2.02 3.41
CA LEU A 79 -14.63 0.64 3.45
C LEU A 79 -15.43 0.41 4.74
N PRO A 80 -16.58 -0.26 4.64
CA PRO A 80 -17.26 -0.71 5.85
C PRO A 80 -16.37 -1.66 6.64
N GLN A 81 -16.43 -1.56 7.95
CA GLN A 81 -15.61 -2.41 8.81
C GLN A 81 -15.96 -3.88 8.60
N ASP A 82 -17.23 -4.17 8.43
CA ASP A 82 -17.66 -5.55 8.18
C ASP A 82 -16.99 -6.13 6.95
N PHE A 83 -16.89 -5.32 5.90
CA PHE A 83 -16.25 -5.77 4.66
C PHE A 83 -14.77 -6.05 4.89
N MET A 84 -14.10 -5.16 5.60
CA MET A 84 -12.67 -5.35 5.87
C MET A 84 -12.43 -6.62 6.68
N GLU A 85 -13.26 -6.86 7.68
CA GLU A 85 -13.13 -8.06 8.49
C GLU A 85 -13.40 -9.32 7.68
N ALA A 86 -14.44 -9.28 6.86
CA ALA A 86 -14.80 -10.45 6.05
C ALA A 86 -13.71 -10.80 5.03
N LYS A 87 -12.98 -9.79 4.55
CA LYS A 87 -11.94 -9.98 3.54
C LYS A 87 -10.54 -9.97 4.12
N ASN A 88 -10.41 -9.84 5.44
CA ASN A 88 -9.11 -9.78 6.11
C ASN A 88 -8.24 -8.65 5.60
N ILE A 89 -8.84 -7.47 5.49
CA ILE A 89 -8.16 -6.27 5.02
C ILE A 89 -7.83 -5.38 6.21
N THR A 90 -6.59 -4.91 6.26
CA THR A 90 -6.14 -3.91 7.23
C THR A 90 -5.78 -2.66 6.48
N PHE A 91 -6.42 -1.55 6.84
CA PHE A 91 -6.09 -0.25 6.25
C PHE A 91 -5.03 0.44 7.08
N LYS A 92 -4.05 1.03 6.41
CA LYS A 92 -3.05 1.87 7.06
C LYS A 92 -2.88 3.15 6.27
N LYS A 93 -2.77 4.25 6.98
CA LYS A 93 -2.63 5.55 6.34
C LYS A 93 -1.21 5.73 5.81
N ILE A 94 -1.12 6.25 4.59
CA ILE A 94 0.18 6.52 3.97
C ILE A 94 0.91 7.60 4.78
N PRO A 95 2.19 7.37 5.13
CA PRO A 95 2.95 8.36 5.90
C PRO A 95 3.49 9.46 4.99
N ARG A 96 2.62 10.36 4.55
CA ARG A 96 3.02 11.45 3.66
C ARG A 96 3.88 12.49 4.37
N ASP A 97 3.90 12.46 5.70
CA ASP A 97 4.67 13.42 6.48
C ASP A 97 6.15 13.06 6.57
N ILE A 98 6.52 11.86 6.16
CA ILE A 98 7.92 11.44 6.20
C ILE A 98 8.66 12.13 5.06
N ARG A 99 9.67 12.91 5.41
CA ARG A 99 10.40 13.70 4.44
C ARG A 99 11.88 13.42 4.37
N ARG A 100 12.38 12.57 5.25
CA ARG A 100 13.81 12.28 5.32
C ARG A 100 14.05 10.79 5.32
N PHE A 101 14.90 10.40 4.43
CA PHE A 101 15.28 9.01 4.31
C PHE A 101 16.78 8.91 4.10
#